data_1b7367ac7881e55c1c6e06714722998c
#
_entry.id   1b7367ac7881e55c1c6e06714722998c
#
_cell.length_a   1.000
_cell.length_b   1.000
_cell.length_c   1.000
_cell.angle_alpha   90.00
_cell.angle_beta   90.00
_cell.angle_gamma   90.00
#
_symmetry.space_group_name_H-M   'P 1'
#
loop_
_entity.id
_entity.type
_entity.pdbx_description
1 polymer ?
#
loop_
_entity_poly.entity_id
_entity_poly.type
_entity_poly.pdbx_seq_one_letter_code
_entity_poly.pdbx_strand_id
1 'polypeptide(L)'
;MRAARTLRDERGAAVAETAMVVGLLTLVALSVVQLALGLHVRTVLQDAAAEGARHGALAGSSAEAGVERARLLVTTSIGPEHAASITASTTTVAGHPALRLTVRAPLPVLGLVGPTTLEVQGSAALETLD
;
A
#
# COMPACT_ATOMS: atom_id res chain seq x y z
N MET A 1 9.89 -37.40 46.61
CA MET A 1 8.68 -36.89 45.95
C MET A 1 8.69 -35.37 45.71
N ARG A 2 9.26 -34.56 46.57
CA ARG A 2 9.33 -33.09 46.35
C ARG A 2 10.25 -32.69 45.19
N ALA A 3 11.42 -33.33 45.02
CA ALA A 3 12.39 -33.05 43.95
C ALA A 3 11.85 -33.33 42.52
N ALA A 4 11.03 -34.38 42.36
CA ALA A 4 10.43 -34.73 41.09
C ALA A 4 9.33 -33.73 40.65
N ARG A 5 8.67 -33.09 41.62
CA ARG A 5 7.65 -32.04 41.37
C ARG A 5 8.29 -30.75 40.93
N THR A 6 9.38 -30.31 41.55
CA THR A 6 10.10 -29.11 41.19
C THR A 6 10.71 -29.21 39.79
N LEU A 7 11.32 -30.33 39.41
CA LEU A 7 11.85 -30.56 38.06
C LEU A 7 10.77 -30.56 36.96
N ARG A 8 9.56 -30.99 37.31
CA ARG A 8 8.42 -30.97 36.36
C ARG A 8 7.86 -29.55 36.19
N ASP A 9 7.82 -28.77 37.25
CA ASP A 9 7.41 -27.38 37.24
C ASP A 9 8.41 -26.50 36.48
N GLU A 10 9.73 -26.74 36.65
CA GLU A 10 10.77 -26.02 35.92
C GLU A 10 10.73 -26.30 34.40
N ARG A 11 10.45 -27.57 34.02
CA ARG A 11 10.29 -27.93 32.60
C ARG A 11 9.05 -27.29 32.00
N GLY A 12 7.94 -27.24 32.75
CA GLY A 12 6.72 -26.56 32.32
C GLY A 12 6.91 -25.07 32.13
N ALA A 13 7.64 -24.42 33.05
CA ALA A 13 7.97 -22.99 32.95
C ALA A 13 8.87 -22.70 31.75
N ALA A 14 9.89 -23.51 31.46
CA ALA A 14 10.77 -23.37 30.33
C ALA A 14 10.04 -23.54 28.99
N VAL A 15 9.09 -24.47 28.90
CA VAL A 15 8.25 -24.66 27.72
C VAL A 15 7.34 -23.45 27.51
N ALA A 16 6.72 -22.94 28.57
CA ALA A 16 5.87 -21.74 28.50
C ALA A 16 6.66 -20.51 28.07
N GLU A 17 7.86 -20.30 28.62
CA GLU A 17 8.75 -19.20 28.23
C GLU A 17 9.14 -19.31 26.75
N THR A 18 9.55 -20.47 26.28
CA THR A 18 9.87 -20.71 24.88
C THR A 18 8.67 -20.42 23.99
N ALA A 19 7.49 -20.89 24.34
CA ALA A 19 6.27 -20.62 23.59
C ALA A 19 5.95 -19.13 23.49
N MET A 20 6.14 -18.37 24.57
CA MET A 20 5.95 -16.92 24.59
C MET A 20 6.97 -16.21 23.70
N VAL A 21 8.24 -16.62 23.74
CA VAL A 21 9.30 -16.04 22.90
C VAL A 21 9.02 -16.32 21.42
N VAL A 22 8.67 -17.56 21.08
CA VAL A 22 8.30 -17.93 19.70
C VAL A 22 7.08 -17.15 19.23
N GLY A 23 6.06 -17.02 20.07
CA GLY A 23 4.87 -16.22 19.77
C GLY A 23 5.20 -14.74 19.50
N LEU A 24 6.06 -14.14 20.33
CA LEU A 24 6.51 -12.77 20.14
C LEU A 24 7.32 -12.61 18.85
N LEU A 25 8.26 -13.50 18.57
CA LEU A 25 9.05 -13.47 17.34
C LEU A 25 8.17 -13.62 16.11
N THR A 26 7.18 -14.51 16.16
CA THR A 26 6.21 -14.67 15.07
C THR A 26 5.41 -13.39 14.85
N LEU A 27 4.94 -12.75 15.92
CA LEU A 27 4.21 -11.48 15.83
C LEU A 27 5.07 -10.38 15.19
N VAL A 28 6.33 -10.27 15.61
CA VAL A 28 7.28 -9.29 15.03
C VAL A 28 7.51 -9.59 13.55
N ALA A 29 7.75 -10.84 13.19
CA ALA A 29 7.97 -11.25 11.80
C ALA A 29 6.75 -10.91 10.92
N LEU A 30 5.54 -11.23 11.39
CA LEU A 30 4.30 -10.88 10.68
C LEU A 30 4.12 -9.37 10.55
N SER A 31 4.47 -8.60 11.57
CA SER A 31 4.39 -7.13 11.53
C SER A 31 5.33 -6.54 10.47
N VAL A 32 6.54 -7.08 10.34
CA VAL A 32 7.50 -6.66 9.30
C VAL A 32 6.98 -6.99 7.90
N VAL A 33 6.41 -8.18 7.71
CA VAL A 33 5.80 -8.57 6.43
C VAL A 33 4.64 -7.65 6.08
N GLN A 34 3.77 -7.33 7.04
CA GLN A 34 2.65 -6.41 6.84
C GLN A 34 3.12 -5.02 6.43
N LEU A 35 4.15 -4.48 7.10
CA LEU A 35 4.73 -3.19 6.75
C LEU A 35 5.31 -3.21 5.33
N ALA A 36 6.04 -4.26 4.96
CA ALA A 36 6.63 -4.41 3.64
C ALA A 36 5.55 -4.46 2.54
N LEU A 37 4.47 -5.21 2.76
CA LEU A 37 3.33 -5.27 1.84
C LEU A 37 2.63 -3.91 1.69
N GLY A 38 2.39 -3.21 2.79
CA GLY A 38 1.78 -1.88 2.77
C GLY A 38 2.63 -0.86 2.00
N LEU A 39 3.94 -0.86 2.20
CA LEU A 39 4.87 -0.02 1.46
C LEU A 39 4.93 -0.38 -0.02
N HIS A 40 4.91 -1.67 -0.35
CA HIS A 40 4.86 -2.14 -1.74
C HIS A 40 3.62 -1.64 -2.46
N VAL A 41 2.44 -1.85 -1.87
CA VAL A 41 1.17 -1.36 -2.42
C VAL A 41 1.22 0.15 -2.63
N ARG A 42 1.69 0.91 -1.62
CA ARG A 42 1.82 2.36 -1.73
C ARG A 42 2.71 2.78 -2.90
N THR A 43 3.85 2.13 -3.08
CA THR A 43 4.77 2.45 -4.18
C THR A 43 4.12 2.20 -5.54
N VAL A 44 3.48 1.05 -5.72
CA VAL A 44 2.78 0.71 -6.97
C VAL A 44 1.67 1.72 -7.28
N LEU A 45 0.87 2.11 -6.28
CA LEU A 45 -0.19 3.10 -6.46
C LEU A 45 0.37 4.49 -6.81
N GLN A 46 1.48 4.90 -6.18
CA GLN A 46 2.15 6.16 -6.48
C GLN A 46 2.70 6.20 -7.91
N ASP A 47 3.36 5.12 -8.34
CA ASP A 47 3.91 5.02 -9.69
C ASP A 47 2.79 5.02 -10.74
N ALA A 48 1.71 4.31 -10.49
CA ALA A 48 0.54 4.30 -11.36
C ALA A 48 -0.13 5.68 -11.47
N ALA A 49 -0.27 6.40 -10.35
CA ALA A 49 -0.82 7.76 -10.34
C ALA A 49 0.08 8.73 -11.11
N ALA A 50 1.40 8.65 -10.92
CA ALA A 50 2.35 9.50 -11.62
C ALA A 50 2.39 9.22 -13.12
N GLU A 51 2.42 7.95 -13.52
CA GLU A 51 2.42 7.53 -14.92
C GLU A 51 1.10 7.88 -15.61
N GLY A 52 -0.03 7.66 -14.94
CA GLY A 52 -1.35 8.06 -15.44
C GLY A 52 -1.45 9.58 -15.62
N ALA A 53 -0.95 10.36 -14.68
CA ALA A 53 -0.91 11.82 -14.77
C ALA A 53 -0.07 12.28 -15.97
N ARG A 54 1.11 11.70 -16.16
CA ARG A 54 1.95 12.01 -17.35
C ARG A 54 1.24 11.67 -18.65
N HIS A 55 0.66 10.47 -18.72
CA HIS A 55 -0.05 10.02 -19.93
C HIS A 55 -1.23 10.92 -20.26
N GLY A 56 -2.03 11.30 -19.26
CA GLY A 56 -3.18 12.19 -19.45
C GLY A 56 -2.79 13.65 -19.72
N ALA A 57 -1.60 14.09 -19.31
CA ALA A 57 -1.10 15.45 -19.50
C ALA A 57 -0.44 15.68 -20.86
N LEU A 58 -0.17 14.64 -21.63
CA LEU A 58 0.42 14.75 -22.97
C LEU A 58 -0.50 15.53 -23.91
N ALA A 59 0.11 16.29 -24.82
CA ALA A 59 -0.63 16.98 -25.87
C ALA A 59 -1.45 15.99 -26.72
N GLY A 60 -2.75 16.27 -26.88
CA GLY A 60 -3.68 15.38 -27.58
C GLY A 60 -4.21 14.21 -26.77
N SER A 61 -3.85 14.09 -25.49
CA SER A 61 -4.41 13.11 -24.56
C SER A 61 -5.55 13.71 -23.73
N SER A 62 -6.10 12.94 -22.79
CA SER A 62 -7.18 13.40 -21.92
C SER A 62 -6.98 12.92 -20.48
N ALA A 63 -7.66 13.54 -19.54
CA ALA A 63 -7.68 13.11 -18.14
C ALA A 63 -8.22 11.67 -18.00
N GLU A 64 -9.22 11.31 -18.79
CA GLU A 64 -9.82 9.96 -18.83
C GLU A 64 -8.81 8.92 -19.30
N ALA A 65 -8.01 9.24 -20.33
CA ALA A 65 -6.94 8.36 -20.80
C ALA A 65 -5.87 8.15 -19.72
N GLY A 66 -5.57 9.19 -18.93
CA GLY A 66 -4.68 9.10 -17.78
C GLY A 66 -5.24 8.17 -16.69
N VAL A 67 -6.52 8.29 -16.37
CA VAL A 67 -7.21 7.42 -15.41
C VAL A 67 -7.18 5.96 -15.87
N GLU A 68 -7.49 5.70 -17.14
CA GLU A 68 -7.45 4.34 -17.70
C GLU A 68 -6.03 3.74 -17.69
N ARG A 69 -5.01 4.55 -17.97
CA ARG A 69 -3.62 4.12 -17.88
C ARG A 69 -3.25 3.73 -16.45
N ALA A 70 -3.59 4.58 -15.47
CA ALA A 70 -3.36 4.27 -14.06
C ALA A 70 -4.10 3.01 -13.61
N ARG A 71 -5.36 2.85 -14.03
CA ARG A 71 -6.19 1.68 -13.73
C ARG A 71 -5.55 0.39 -14.26
N LEU A 72 -5.08 0.42 -15.50
CA LEU A 72 -4.40 -0.72 -16.10
C LEU A 72 -3.16 -1.11 -15.31
N LEU A 73 -2.32 -0.14 -14.93
CA LEU A 73 -1.10 -0.39 -14.16
C LEU A 73 -1.39 -0.98 -12.79
N VAL A 74 -2.36 -0.43 -12.05
CA VAL A 74 -2.76 -0.97 -10.75
C VAL A 74 -3.31 -2.38 -10.89
N THR A 75 -4.23 -2.60 -11.83
CA THR A 75 -4.89 -3.90 -12.04
C THR A 75 -3.89 -4.99 -12.38
N THR A 76 -2.91 -4.70 -13.23
CA THR A 76 -1.91 -5.69 -13.64
C THR A 76 -0.83 -5.94 -12.58
N SER A 77 -0.60 -4.98 -11.70
CA SER A 77 0.48 -5.09 -10.69
C SER A 77 0.01 -5.68 -9.36
N ILE A 78 -1.17 -5.27 -8.86
CA ILE A 78 -1.64 -5.66 -7.52
C ILE A 78 -3.11 -6.09 -7.47
N GLY A 79 -3.83 -6.05 -8.58
CA GLY A 79 -5.19 -6.53 -8.72
C GLY A 79 -6.25 -5.45 -8.88
N PRO A 80 -7.40 -5.81 -9.47
CA PRO A 80 -8.46 -4.87 -9.83
C PRO A 80 -9.15 -4.21 -8.62
N GLU A 81 -9.13 -4.85 -7.47
CA GLU A 81 -9.72 -4.32 -6.23
C GLU A 81 -9.05 -3.02 -5.75
N HIS A 82 -7.78 -2.81 -6.11
CA HIS A 82 -7.01 -1.61 -5.76
C HIS A 82 -7.20 -0.46 -6.77
N ALA A 83 -7.81 -0.73 -7.91
CA ALA A 83 -8.03 0.24 -8.98
C ALA A 83 -9.44 0.86 -8.97
N ALA A 84 -10.26 0.59 -7.95
CA ALA A 84 -11.67 0.96 -7.92
C ALA A 84 -11.91 2.47 -7.83
N SER A 85 -11.03 3.23 -7.20
CA SER A 85 -11.19 4.67 -6.99
C SER A 85 -9.98 5.46 -7.49
N ILE A 86 -10.03 5.83 -8.76
CA ILE A 86 -9.04 6.71 -9.41
C ILE A 86 -9.79 7.91 -9.97
N THR A 87 -9.40 9.10 -9.53
CA THR A 87 -10.01 10.37 -9.98
C THR A 87 -8.95 11.30 -10.54
N ALA A 88 -9.35 12.11 -11.52
CA ALA A 88 -8.50 13.12 -12.11
C ALA A 88 -9.03 14.52 -11.77
N SER A 89 -8.12 15.46 -11.54
CA SER A 89 -8.41 16.87 -11.32
C SER A 89 -7.34 17.76 -11.93
N THR A 90 -7.71 18.97 -12.27
CA THR A 90 -6.74 19.99 -12.68
C THR A 90 -6.21 20.72 -11.46
N THR A 91 -4.92 20.95 -11.44
CA THR A 91 -4.22 21.67 -10.37
C THR A 91 -3.15 22.59 -10.97
N THR A 92 -2.42 23.29 -10.12
CA THR A 92 -1.27 24.11 -10.52
C THR A 92 -0.03 23.62 -9.79
N VAL A 93 1.04 23.34 -10.52
CA VAL A 93 2.33 22.94 -9.97
C VAL A 93 3.38 23.92 -10.49
N ALA A 94 4.11 24.55 -9.59
CA ALA A 94 5.12 25.57 -9.90
C ALA A 94 4.60 26.70 -10.84
N GLY A 95 3.34 27.09 -10.67
CA GLY A 95 2.71 28.15 -11.50
C GLY A 95 2.16 27.68 -12.85
N HIS A 96 2.30 26.40 -13.20
CA HIS A 96 1.81 25.84 -14.46
C HIS A 96 0.61 24.92 -14.24
N PRO A 97 -0.37 24.94 -15.17
CA PRO A 97 -1.49 23.99 -15.13
C PRO A 97 -0.97 22.56 -15.15
N ALA A 98 -1.55 21.71 -14.31
CA ALA A 98 -1.15 20.31 -14.17
C ALA A 98 -2.37 19.40 -14.02
N LEU A 99 -2.25 18.18 -14.51
CA LEU A 99 -3.19 17.10 -14.24
C LEU A 99 -2.76 16.37 -12.98
N ARG A 100 -3.68 16.18 -12.05
CA ARG A 100 -3.47 15.37 -10.84
C ARG A 100 -4.37 14.16 -10.87
N LEU A 101 -3.79 12.98 -10.66
CA LEU A 101 -4.54 11.78 -10.40
C LEU A 101 -4.46 11.43 -8.91
N THR A 102 -5.59 11.09 -8.34
CA THR A 102 -5.72 10.61 -6.96
C THR A 102 -6.22 9.19 -7.00
N VAL A 103 -5.47 8.28 -6.38
CA VAL A 103 -5.81 6.86 -6.25
C VAL A 103 -6.10 6.56 -4.79
N ARG A 104 -7.28 5.99 -4.52
CA ARG A 104 -7.66 5.50 -3.20
C ARG A 104 -7.84 3.99 -3.28
N ALA A 105 -7.14 3.27 -2.42
CA ALA A 105 -7.18 1.82 -2.38
C ALA A 105 -7.19 1.30 -0.95
N PRO A 106 -7.83 0.14 -0.69
CA PRO A 106 -7.74 -0.50 0.60
C PRO A 106 -6.31 -1.00 0.84
N LEU A 107 -5.82 -0.82 2.07
CA LEU A 107 -4.57 -1.45 2.50
C LEU A 107 -4.84 -2.90 2.90
N PRO A 108 -3.97 -3.84 2.51
CA PRO A 108 -4.04 -5.20 3.00
C PRO A 108 -3.55 -5.23 4.45
N VAL A 109 -4.46 -5.01 5.39
CA VAL A 109 -4.17 -5.12 6.83
C VAL A 109 -4.73 -6.43 7.34
N LEU A 110 -3.87 -7.34 7.79
CA LEU A 110 -4.29 -8.57 8.47
C LEU A 110 -4.53 -8.24 9.95
N GLY A 111 -5.78 -8.26 10.36
CA GLY A 111 -6.20 -8.53 11.72
C GLY A 111 -6.63 -7.36 12.57
N LEU A 112 -5.82 -6.61 13.24
CA LEU A 112 -6.19 -5.83 14.44
C LEU A 112 -6.61 -4.38 14.18
N VAL A 113 -6.43 -3.87 12.98
CA VAL A 113 -6.82 -2.51 12.60
C VAL A 113 -7.89 -2.60 11.52
N GLY A 114 -8.98 -1.88 11.67
CA GLY A 114 -10.09 -1.85 10.72
C GLY A 114 -9.67 -1.43 9.30
N PRO A 115 -10.59 -1.39 8.34
CA PRO A 115 -10.28 -1.08 6.95
C PRO A 115 -9.60 0.28 6.85
N THR A 116 -8.33 0.28 6.45
CA THR A 116 -7.54 1.48 6.24
C THR A 116 -7.47 1.76 4.75
N THR A 117 -7.86 2.96 4.36
CA THR A 117 -7.76 3.42 2.98
C THR A 117 -6.46 4.20 2.80
N LEU A 118 -5.68 3.83 1.81
CA LEU A 118 -4.51 4.58 1.38
C LEU A 118 -4.90 5.51 0.24
N GLU A 119 -4.51 6.78 0.34
CA GLU A 119 -4.63 7.75 -0.74
C GLU A 119 -3.24 8.18 -1.21
N VAL A 120 -3.03 8.13 -2.52
CA VAL A 120 -1.81 8.63 -3.17
C VAL A 120 -2.18 9.55 -4.32
N GLN A 121 -1.27 10.47 -4.66
CA GLN A 121 -1.46 11.44 -5.73
C GLN A 121 -0.22 11.48 -6.63
N GLY A 122 -0.48 11.60 -7.92
CA GLY A 122 0.53 11.90 -8.93
C GLY A 122 0.10 13.12 -9.75
N SER A 123 1.03 13.97 -10.13
CA SER A 123 0.75 15.15 -10.94
C SER A 123 1.77 15.32 -12.07
N ALA A 124 1.31 15.81 -13.21
CA ALA A 124 2.16 16.14 -14.34
C ALA A 124 1.69 17.45 -14.97
N ALA A 125 2.63 18.30 -15.41
CA ALA A 125 2.31 19.54 -16.11
C ALA A 125 1.59 19.22 -17.44
N LEU A 126 0.54 19.98 -17.73
CA LEU A 126 -0.18 19.84 -19.00
C LEU A 126 0.69 20.36 -20.15
N GLU A 127 0.84 19.53 -21.16
CA GLU A 127 1.51 19.94 -22.40
C GLU A 127 0.52 20.72 -23.27
N THR A 128 0.91 21.92 -23.66
CA THR A 128 0.20 22.74 -24.65
C THR A 128 0.90 22.61 -25.99
N LEU A 129 0.14 22.34 -27.03
CA LEU A 129 0.63 22.50 -28.42
C LEU A 129 0.62 24.00 -28.73
N ASP A 130 1.81 24.61 -28.75
CA ASP A 130 2.01 25.94 -29.29
C ASP A 130 2.09 25.92 -30.83
#